data_791ef9089ced9bd082a137bebccd27e3
#
_entry.id   791ef9089ced9bd082a137bebccd27e3
#
_cell.length_a   1.000
_cell.length_b   1.000
_cell.length_c   1.000
_cell.angle_alpha   90.00
_cell.angle_beta   90.00
_cell.angle_gamma   90.00
#
_symmetry.space_group_name_H-M   'P 1'
#
loop_
_entity.id
_entity.type
_entity.pdbx_description
1 polymer ?
#
loop_
_entity_poly.entity_id
_entity_poly.type
_entity_poly.pdbx_seq_one_letter_code
_entity_poly.pdbx_strand_id
1 'polypeptide(L)'
;VSFEDGTVTDIPSAEFRWMQTCGNRCNEALIAQYMARSGEAADWLCEAGEKHHCSMGIWDGYSRNPLLPDEPGYVCMGGTDESDLTIPGGSFVAADVCHLEAIENGAEFRFNTKAEYLLQDESGAVTGAVVSDADGYKKIVSSKGVVIATGDIAGDEEMCSYYCPE
;
A
#
# COMPACT_ATOMS: atom_id res chain seq x y z
N VAL A 1 -10.49 4.98 -12.54
CA VAL A 1 -11.35 6.03 -12.00
C VAL A 1 -11.34 7.18 -12.99
N SER A 2 -12.46 7.47 -13.63
CA SER A 2 -12.64 8.73 -14.33
C SER A 2 -13.29 9.71 -13.36
N PHE A 3 -12.55 10.66 -12.87
CA PHE A 3 -13.13 11.75 -12.10
C PHE A 3 -14.05 12.59 -13.00
N GLU A 4 -15.15 13.11 -12.47
CA GLU A 4 -16.14 13.89 -13.21
C GLU A 4 -15.58 15.17 -13.87
N ASP A 5 -14.40 15.61 -13.45
CA ASP A 5 -13.70 16.76 -14.03
C ASP A 5 -13.04 16.48 -15.40
N GLY A 6 -13.10 15.24 -15.87
CA GLY A 6 -12.53 14.83 -17.15
C GLY A 6 -11.00 14.73 -17.17
N THR A 7 -10.36 14.70 -16.01
CA THR A 7 -8.91 14.52 -15.92
C THR A 7 -8.51 13.19 -16.53
N VAL A 8 -7.61 13.24 -17.50
CA VAL A 8 -7.02 12.07 -18.17
C VAL A 8 -5.52 12.10 -17.97
N THR A 9 -4.98 11.05 -17.37
CA THR A 9 -3.54 10.89 -17.22
C THR A 9 -2.93 10.34 -18.50
N ASP A 10 -1.95 11.04 -19.07
CA ASP A 10 -1.12 10.50 -20.14
C ASP A 10 -0.14 9.47 -19.55
N ILE A 11 -0.49 8.19 -19.66
CA ILE A 11 0.26 7.08 -19.07
C ILE A 11 1.74 7.08 -19.46
N PRO A 12 2.13 7.21 -20.75
CA PRO A 12 3.55 7.26 -21.10
C PRO A 12 4.32 8.40 -20.45
N SER A 13 3.72 9.58 -20.34
CA SER A 13 4.35 10.70 -19.63
C SER A 13 4.47 10.44 -18.13
N ALA A 14 3.46 9.85 -17.52
CA ALA A 14 3.48 9.51 -16.08
C ALA A 14 4.55 8.45 -15.77
N GLU A 15 4.67 7.40 -16.60
CA GLU A 15 5.72 6.39 -16.49
C GLU A 15 7.12 7.01 -16.60
N PHE A 16 7.33 7.82 -17.61
CA PHE A 16 8.61 8.49 -17.84
C PHE A 16 9.01 9.38 -16.66
N ARG A 17 8.08 10.18 -16.13
CA ARG A 17 8.33 11.06 -14.98
C ARG A 17 8.61 10.28 -13.71
N TRP A 18 7.89 9.18 -13.48
CA TRP A 18 8.16 8.30 -12.34
C TRP A 18 9.57 7.74 -12.41
N MET A 19 9.97 7.22 -13.57
CA MET A 19 11.32 6.71 -13.78
C MET A 19 12.39 7.77 -13.52
N GLN A 20 12.18 9.00 -14.01
CA GLN A 20 13.10 10.13 -13.76
C GLN A 20 13.20 10.44 -12.26
N THR A 21 12.07 10.46 -11.54
CA THR A 21 12.03 10.73 -10.09
C THR A 21 12.82 9.67 -9.31
N CYS A 22 12.79 8.42 -9.75
CA CYS A 22 13.58 7.33 -9.18
C CYS A 22 15.03 7.29 -9.69
N GLY A 23 15.49 8.31 -10.42
CA GLY A 23 16.83 8.34 -11.01
C GLY A 23 17.08 7.21 -12.02
N ASN A 24 16.04 6.71 -12.67
CA ASN A 24 16.04 5.53 -13.56
C ASN A 24 16.55 4.23 -12.86
N ARG A 25 16.42 4.16 -11.54
CA ARG A 25 16.79 3.00 -10.72
C ARG A 25 15.54 2.29 -10.21
N CYS A 26 14.61 1.96 -11.08
CA CYS A 26 13.35 1.34 -10.74
C CYS A 26 13.04 0.18 -11.69
N ASN A 27 12.08 -0.66 -11.29
CA ASN A 27 11.59 -1.74 -12.13
C ASN A 27 10.47 -1.20 -13.04
N GLU A 28 10.81 -0.94 -14.31
CA GLU A 28 9.87 -0.44 -15.32
C GLU A 28 8.63 -1.32 -15.46
N ALA A 29 8.78 -2.65 -15.39
CA ALA A 29 7.66 -3.57 -15.51
C ALA A 29 6.66 -3.44 -14.36
N LEU A 30 7.14 -3.12 -13.14
CA LEU A 30 6.25 -2.82 -12.02
C LEU A 30 5.53 -1.50 -12.19
N ILE A 31 6.20 -0.46 -12.71
CA ILE A 31 5.57 0.83 -12.99
C ILE A 31 4.49 0.66 -14.06
N ALA A 32 4.79 -0.01 -15.17
CA ALA A 32 3.82 -0.28 -16.22
C ALA A 32 2.61 -1.09 -15.70
N GLN A 33 2.86 -2.09 -14.86
CA GLN A 33 1.77 -2.85 -14.23
C GLN A 33 0.93 -1.98 -13.30
N TYR A 34 1.54 -1.12 -12.51
CA TYR A 34 0.83 -0.17 -11.66
C TYR A 34 -0.05 0.77 -12.51
N MET A 35 0.51 1.38 -13.54
CA MET A 35 -0.24 2.27 -14.44
C MET A 35 -1.42 1.56 -15.12
N ALA A 36 -1.22 0.32 -15.54
CA ALA A 36 -2.27 -0.47 -16.18
C ALA A 36 -3.41 -0.88 -15.23
N ARG A 37 -3.14 -1.04 -13.93
CA ARG A 37 -4.10 -1.62 -12.97
C ARG A 37 -4.51 -0.72 -11.82
N SER A 38 -3.91 0.44 -11.67
CA SER A 38 -4.21 1.37 -10.57
C SER A 38 -5.66 1.86 -10.60
N GLY A 39 -6.26 2.02 -11.79
CA GLY A 39 -7.67 2.36 -11.93
C GLY A 39 -8.60 1.29 -11.33
N GLU A 40 -8.37 0.02 -11.68
CA GLU A 40 -9.13 -1.12 -11.13
C GLU A 40 -9.01 -1.20 -9.59
N ALA A 41 -7.80 -0.99 -9.07
CA ALA A 41 -7.57 -0.97 -7.63
C ALA A 41 -8.26 0.22 -6.94
N ALA A 42 -8.27 1.39 -7.58
CA ALA A 42 -8.96 2.56 -7.08
C ALA A 42 -10.48 2.38 -7.10
N ASP A 43 -11.05 1.79 -8.16
CA ASP A 43 -12.48 1.48 -8.24
C ASP A 43 -12.91 0.55 -7.10
N TRP A 44 -12.14 -0.52 -6.86
CA TRP A 44 -12.39 -1.40 -5.72
C TRP A 44 -12.32 -0.67 -4.38
N LEU A 45 -11.34 0.20 -4.20
CA LEU A 45 -11.18 0.97 -2.97
C LEU A 45 -12.31 1.99 -2.78
N CYS A 46 -12.83 2.59 -3.87
CA CYS A 46 -14.02 3.44 -3.83
C CYS A 46 -15.25 2.66 -3.36
N GLU A 47 -15.52 1.50 -3.96
CA GLU A 47 -16.66 0.66 -3.60
C GLU A 47 -16.59 0.22 -2.12
N ALA A 48 -15.41 -0.22 -1.67
CA ALA A 48 -15.19 -0.56 -0.27
C ALA A 48 -15.37 0.66 0.66
N GLY A 49 -14.87 1.82 0.25
CA GLY A 49 -15.03 3.06 1.01
C GLY A 49 -16.48 3.49 1.14
N GLU A 50 -17.25 3.46 0.06
CA GLU A 50 -18.69 3.79 0.08
C GLU A 50 -19.47 2.89 1.04
N LYS A 51 -19.16 1.60 1.06
CA LYS A 51 -19.77 0.63 1.99
C LYS A 51 -19.54 1.00 3.45
N HIS A 52 -18.40 1.59 3.78
CA HIS A 52 -18.03 2.06 5.12
C HIS A 52 -18.26 3.56 5.33
N HIS A 53 -19.15 4.17 4.52
CA HIS A 53 -19.50 5.58 4.58
C HIS A 53 -18.32 6.54 4.44
N CYS A 54 -17.30 6.14 3.66
CA CYS A 54 -16.18 6.96 3.29
C CYS A 54 -16.33 7.45 1.85
N SER A 55 -15.67 8.54 1.51
CA SER A 55 -15.66 9.08 0.16
C SER A 55 -14.24 9.20 -0.37
N MET A 56 -14.07 9.06 -1.69
CA MET A 56 -12.82 9.34 -2.38
C MET A 56 -12.94 10.65 -3.14
N GLY A 57 -11.88 11.43 -3.12
CA GLY A 57 -11.81 12.71 -3.82
C GLY A 57 -10.40 13.04 -4.26
N ILE A 58 -10.28 14.11 -5.05
CA ILE A 58 -8.99 14.70 -5.41
C ILE A 58 -8.71 15.83 -4.42
N TRP A 59 -7.55 15.80 -3.81
CA TRP A 59 -7.07 16.90 -2.98
C TRP A 59 -5.97 17.67 -3.70
N ASP A 60 -6.24 18.91 -4.04
CA ASP A 60 -5.37 19.82 -4.78
C ASP A 60 -4.57 20.80 -3.89
N GLY A 61 -4.74 20.69 -2.57
CA GLY A 61 -4.19 21.62 -1.58
C GLY A 61 -2.69 21.55 -1.32
N TYR A 62 -1.94 20.65 -1.95
CA TYR A 62 -0.49 20.58 -1.80
C TYR A 62 0.26 21.36 -2.86
N SER A 63 1.40 21.92 -2.43
CA SER A 63 2.35 22.47 -3.36
C SER A 63 2.76 21.41 -4.38
N ARG A 64 2.48 21.70 -5.61
CA ARG A 64 2.73 20.82 -6.75
C ARG A 64 4.19 20.38 -6.74
N ASN A 65 4.39 19.11 -7.01
CA ASN A 65 5.73 18.62 -7.27
C ASN A 65 6.33 19.41 -8.43
N PRO A 66 7.50 20.07 -8.26
CA PRO A 66 8.12 20.85 -9.35
C PRO A 66 8.37 20.03 -10.62
N LEU A 67 8.47 18.70 -10.51
CA LEU A 67 8.61 17.78 -11.63
C LEU A 67 7.26 17.44 -12.29
N LEU A 68 6.15 17.82 -11.69
CA LEU A 68 4.79 17.51 -12.12
C LEU A 68 3.89 18.75 -11.97
N PRO A 69 4.24 19.89 -12.60
CA PRO A 69 3.56 21.16 -12.35
C PRO A 69 2.11 21.20 -12.83
N ASP A 70 1.76 20.36 -13.78
CA ASP A 70 0.47 20.33 -14.45
C ASP A 70 -0.40 19.14 -14.02
N GLU A 71 0.07 18.34 -13.06
CA GLU A 71 -0.71 17.20 -12.56
C GLU A 71 -1.74 17.68 -11.52
N PRO A 72 -2.96 17.14 -11.57
CA PRO A 72 -3.93 17.35 -10.52
C PRO A 72 -3.40 16.76 -9.19
N GLY A 73 -3.96 17.19 -8.09
CA GLY A 73 -3.53 16.79 -6.75
C GLY A 73 -3.61 15.29 -6.48
N TYR A 74 -3.55 14.95 -5.22
CA TYR A 74 -3.57 13.56 -4.77
C TYR A 74 -4.98 13.02 -4.67
N VAL A 75 -5.16 11.74 -5.05
CA VAL A 75 -6.36 11.00 -4.67
C VAL A 75 -6.29 10.71 -3.18
N CYS A 76 -7.33 11.07 -2.45
CA CYS A 76 -7.45 10.83 -1.02
C CYS A 76 -8.82 10.24 -0.68
N MET A 77 -8.86 9.45 0.37
CA MET A 77 -10.09 8.93 0.94
C MET A 77 -10.35 9.65 2.27
N GLY A 78 -11.56 10.18 2.42
CA GLY A 78 -12.01 10.86 3.62
C GLY A 78 -13.09 10.07 4.34
N GLY A 79 -13.05 10.09 5.68
CA GLY A 79 -14.16 9.63 6.51
C GLY A 79 -15.12 10.76 6.83
N THR A 80 -16.32 10.40 7.25
CA THR A 80 -17.38 11.27 7.78
C THR A 80 -17.70 10.89 9.21
N ASP A 81 -18.57 11.65 9.88
CA ASP A 81 -19.06 11.29 11.23
C ASP A 81 -19.89 10.00 11.25
N GLU A 82 -20.32 9.53 10.07
CA GLU A 82 -21.10 8.30 9.88
C GLU A 82 -20.22 7.10 9.51
N SER A 83 -18.91 7.30 9.33
CA SER A 83 -17.99 6.24 8.91
C SER A 83 -17.75 5.22 10.01
N ASP A 84 -17.66 3.95 9.62
CA ASP A 84 -17.38 2.80 10.52
C ASP A 84 -15.89 2.69 10.92
N LEU A 85 -15.13 3.74 10.73
CA LEU A 85 -13.68 3.75 10.94
C LEU A 85 -13.31 3.50 12.40
N THR A 86 -12.30 2.66 12.60
CA THR A 86 -11.81 2.27 13.93
C THR A 86 -10.62 3.11 14.38
N ILE A 87 -9.92 3.77 13.44
CA ILE A 87 -8.75 4.60 13.71
C ILE A 87 -9.15 6.08 13.78
N PRO A 88 -9.09 6.73 14.96
CA PRO A 88 -9.42 8.14 15.08
C PRO A 88 -8.46 9.03 14.28
N GLY A 89 -8.99 10.07 13.64
CA GLY A 89 -8.19 11.16 13.06
C GLY A 89 -7.91 11.08 11.56
N GLY A 90 -8.46 10.10 10.85
CA GLY A 90 -8.60 10.13 9.39
C GLY A 90 -7.36 10.04 8.53
N SER A 91 -6.16 9.97 9.09
CA SER A 91 -4.91 9.97 8.29
C SER A 91 -4.68 8.69 7.49
N PHE A 92 -5.36 7.60 7.82
CA PHE A 92 -5.18 6.28 7.20
C PHE A 92 -6.51 5.63 6.82
N VAL A 93 -7.47 6.43 6.37
CA VAL A 93 -8.84 5.98 6.04
C VAL A 93 -8.83 4.78 5.09
N ALA A 94 -8.05 4.83 4.03
CA ALA A 94 -7.95 3.72 3.07
C ALA A 94 -7.41 2.42 3.71
N ALA A 95 -6.46 2.53 4.64
CA ALA A 95 -5.93 1.37 5.35
C ALA A 95 -6.97 0.79 6.32
N ASP A 96 -7.76 1.64 6.98
CA ASP A 96 -8.82 1.19 7.90
C ASP A 96 -9.98 0.54 7.12
N VAL A 97 -10.37 1.10 5.98
CA VAL A 97 -11.33 0.46 5.06
C VAL A 97 -10.85 -0.94 4.62
N CYS A 98 -9.58 -1.07 4.22
CA CYS A 98 -9.02 -2.37 3.86
C CYS A 98 -9.00 -3.33 5.07
N HIS A 99 -8.76 -2.83 6.28
CA HIS A 99 -8.82 -3.62 7.50
C HIS A 99 -10.22 -4.15 7.78
N LEU A 100 -11.24 -3.31 7.67
CA LEU A 100 -12.64 -3.70 7.84
C LEU A 100 -13.05 -4.75 6.80
N GLU A 101 -12.75 -4.52 5.53
CA GLU A 101 -13.00 -5.50 4.47
C GLU A 101 -12.30 -6.84 4.72
N ALA A 102 -11.06 -6.81 5.20
CA ALA A 102 -10.32 -8.03 5.52
C ALA A 102 -10.97 -8.82 6.67
N ILE A 103 -11.41 -8.14 7.74
CA ILE A 103 -12.13 -8.78 8.86
C ILE A 103 -13.43 -9.40 8.37
N GLU A 104 -14.23 -8.71 7.57
CA GLU A 104 -15.48 -9.23 7.02
C GLU A 104 -15.27 -10.47 6.15
N ASN A 105 -14.12 -10.55 5.48
CA ASN A 105 -13.71 -11.71 4.70
C ASN A 105 -12.97 -12.79 5.52
N GLY A 106 -12.98 -12.69 6.85
CA GLY A 106 -12.47 -13.71 7.76
C GLY A 106 -10.97 -13.67 8.02
N ALA A 107 -10.30 -12.55 7.72
CA ALA A 107 -8.89 -12.38 8.08
C ALA A 107 -8.74 -12.19 9.60
N GLU A 108 -7.70 -12.80 10.16
CA GLU A 108 -7.29 -12.61 11.54
C GLU A 108 -6.13 -11.61 11.63
N PHE A 109 -6.25 -10.64 12.52
CA PHE A 109 -5.20 -9.65 12.80
C PHE A 109 -4.54 -9.94 14.14
N ARG A 110 -3.22 -9.87 14.17
CA ARG A 110 -2.41 -10.05 15.38
C ARG A 110 -1.52 -8.83 15.55
N PHE A 111 -1.98 -7.89 16.34
CA PHE A 111 -1.21 -6.69 16.70
C PHE A 111 -0.16 -7.01 17.77
N ASN A 112 0.83 -6.14 17.92
CA ASN A 112 1.95 -6.31 18.86
C ASN A 112 2.67 -7.67 18.67
N THR A 113 2.72 -8.13 17.43
CA THR A 113 3.32 -9.41 17.04
C THR A 113 4.42 -9.14 16.02
N LYS A 114 5.66 -9.42 16.39
CA LYS A 114 6.83 -9.20 15.54
C LYS A 114 7.09 -10.42 14.65
N ALA A 115 7.28 -10.21 13.36
CA ALA A 115 7.81 -11.24 12.47
C ALA A 115 9.32 -11.39 12.70
N GLU A 116 9.78 -12.59 13.02
CA GLU A 116 11.19 -12.86 13.33
C GLU A 116 11.93 -13.40 12.11
N TYR A 117 11.38 -14.43 11.46
CA TYR A 117 11.96 -15.01 10.24
C TYR A 117 10.93 -15.84 9.46
N LEU A 118 11.21 -16.02 8.17
CA LEU A 118 10.42 -16.87 7.29
C LEU A 118 10.81 -18.34 7.46
N LEU A 119 9.83 -19.22 7.35
CA LEU A 119 10.04 -20.66 7.31
C LEU A 119 10.11 -21.11 5.84
N GLN A 120 11.10 -21.93 5.55
CA GLN A 120 11.29 -22.53 4.21
C GLN A 120 11.29 -24.04 4.34
N ASP A 121 10.84 -24.71 3.30
CA ASP A 121 11.00 -26.14 3.13
C ASP A 121 12.35 -26.50 2.47
N GLU A 122 12.58 -27.79 2.21
CA GLU A 122 13.80 -28.29 1.59
C GLU A 122 14.03 -27.77 0.17
N SER A 123 12.98 -27.33 -0.52
CA SER A 123 13.05 -26.71 -1.84
C SER A 123 13.36 -25.21 -1.81
N GLY A 124 13.33 -24.59 -0.62
CA GLY A 124 13.45 -23.16 -0.42
C GLY A 124 12.13 -22.40 -0.53
N ALA A 125 11.00 -23.10 -0.72
CA ALA A 125 9.69 -22.45 -0.77
C ALA A 125 9.27 -21.97 0.62
N VAL A 126 8.73 -20.74 0.69
CA VAL A 126 8.25 -20.16 1.95
C VAL A 126 6.94 -20.82 2.38
N THR A 127 6.95 -21.43 3.55
CA THR A 127 5.82 -22.19 4.12
C THR A 127 5.19 -21.54 5.33
N GLY A 128 5.69 -20.38 5.76
CA GLY A 128 5.16 -19.67 6.90
C GLY A 128 6.16 -18.70 7.50
N ALA A 129 5.91 -18.30 8.74
CA ALA A 129 6.77 -17.42 9.51
C ALA A 129 6.83 -17.84 10.98
N VAL A 130 7.90 -17.48 11.64
CA VAL A 130 7.96 -17.43 13.10
C VAL A 130 7.72 -16.00 13.54
N VAL A 131 6.83 -15.84 14.48
CA VAL A 131 6.47 -14.56 15.09
C VAL A 131 6.68 -14.62 16.60
N SER A 132 6.86 -13.46 17.22
CA SER A 132 6.93 -13.33 18.67
C SER A 132 5.92 -12.28 19.17
N ASP A 133 5.34 -12.55 20.33
CA ASP A 133 4.48 -11.63 21.06
C ASP A 133 4.75 -11.76 22.57
N ALA A 134 3.89 -11.19 23.42
CA ALA A 134 4.06 -11.23 24.88
C ALA A 134 4.08 -12.66 25.44
N ASP A 135 3.48 -13.62 24.75
CA ASP A 135 3.42 -15.03 25.17
C ASP A 135 4.59 -15.87 24.60
N GLY A 136 5.49 -15.27 23.84
CA GLY A 136 6.66 -15.90 23.26
C GLY A 136 6.57 -16.18 21.77
N TYR A 137 7.34 -17.17 21.30
CA TYR A 137 7.45 -17.50 19.88
C TYR A 137 6.34 -18.44 19.42
N LYS A 138 5.81 -18.14 18.23
CA LYS A 138 4.76 -18.93 17.59
C LYS A 138 5.11 -19.19 16.13
N LYS A 139 4.78 -20.39 15.66
CA LYS A 139 4.90 -20.76 14.25
C LYS A 139 3.56 -20.57 13.55
N ILE A 140 3.54 -19.75 12.49
CA ILE A 140 2.38 -19.58 11.61
C ILE A 140 2.70 -20.27 10.30
N VAL A 141 1.87 -21.23 9.90
CA VAL A 141 2.02 -21.99 8.67
C VAL A 141 1.09 -21.43 7.60
N SER A 142 1.61 -21.26 6.39
CA SER A 142 0.86 -20.81 5.22
C SER A 142 0.75 -21.92 4.19
N SER A 143 -0.43 -22.15 3.64
CA SER A 143 -0.67 -23.12 2.57
C SER A 143 -0.43 -22.55 1.17
N LYS A 144 -0.38 -21.22 1.02
CA LYS A 144 -0.27 -20.57 -0.29
C LYS A 144 0.97 -19.68 -0.44
N GLY A 145 1.50 -19.14 0.65
CA GLY A 145 2.64 -18.23 0.65
C GLY A 145 2.52 -17.14 1.71
N VAL A 146 3.51 -16.29 1.79
CA VAL A 146 3.58 -15.16 2.71
C VAL A 146 3.79 -13.88 1.91
N VAL A 147 2.97 -12.86 2.17
CA VAL A 147 3.15 -11.51 1.63
C VAL A 147 3.92 -10.68 2.65
N ILE A 148 5.01 -10.07 2.23
CA ILE A 148 5.79 -9.12 3.03
C ILE A 148 5.35 -7.72 2.64
N ALA A 149 4.79 -6.98 3.59
CA ALA A 149 4.33 -5.60 3.41
C ALA A 149 4.85 -4.71 4.57
N THR A 150 6.13 -4.87 4.91
CA THR A 150 6.76 -4.27 6.10
C THR A 150 7.29 -2.85 5.86
N GLY A 151 7.05 -2.28 4.70
CA GLY A 151 7.57 -0.96 4.31
C GLY A 151 8.99 -1.05 3.75
N ASP A 152 9.74 0.03 3.91
CA ASP A 152 11.12 0.14 3.43
C ASP A 152 12.16 -0.33 4.47
N ILE A 153 13.43 -0.17 4.12
CA ILE A 153 14.58 -0.56 4.94
C ILE A 153 15.25 0.62 5.67
N ALA A 154 14.66 1.82 5.60
CA ALA A 154 15.30 3.04 6.10
C ALA A 154 15.64 3.00 7.61
N GLY A 155 14.94 2.16 8.37
CA GLY A 155 15.20 1.93 9.79
C GLY A 155 16.29 0.91 10.10
N ASP A 156 16.88 0.25 9.09
CA ASP A 156 17.90 -0.79 9.25
C ASP A 156 19.23 -0.34 8.64
N GLU A 157 20.20 0.01 9.50
CA GLU A 157 21.51 0.54 9.09
C GLU A 157 22.31 -0.48 8.28
N GLU A 158 22.22 -1.77 8.60
CA GLU A 158 22.94 -2.84 7.89
C GLU A 158 22.37 -3.01 6.49
N MET A 159 21.06 -3.10 6.35
CA MET A 159 20.39 -3.20 5.05
C MET A 159 20.62 -1.95 4.19
N CYS A 160 20.52 -0.75 4.79
CA CYS A 160 20.80 0.50 4.08
C CYS A 160 22.23 0.53 3.55
N SER A 161 23.22 0.17 4.35
CA SER A 161 24.63 0.15 3.94
C SER A 161 24.88 -0.85 2.80
N TYR A 162 24.15 -1.95 2.78
CA TYR A 162 24.31 -2.99 1.76
C TYR A 162 23.59 -2.66 0.46
N TYR A 163 22.33 -2.21 0.53
CA TYR A 163 21.47 -2.02 -0.65
C TYR A 163 21.48 -0.60 -1.21
N CYS A 164 21.84 0.38 -0.38
CA CYS A 164 21.87 1.79 -0.75
C CYS A 164 23.24 2.41 -0.46
N PRO A 165 24.36 1.82 -0.96
CA PRO A 165 25.67 2.42 -0.77
C PRO A 165 25.71 3.81 -1.42
N GLU A 166 26.36 4.78 -0.78
CA GLU A 166 26.56 6.15 -1.27
C GLU A 166 27.38 6.19 -2.58
#